data_6a03ad918f9b353016a72c28b29fc46f
#
_entry.id   6a03ad918f9b353016a72c28b29fc46f
#
_cell.length_a   1.000
_cell.length_b   1.000
_cell.length_c   1.000
_cell.angle_alpha   90.00
_cell.angle_beta   90.00
_cell.angle_gamma   90.00
#
_symmetry.space_group_name_H-M   'P 1'
#
loop_
_entity.id
_entity.type
_entity.pdbx_description
1 polymer ?
#
loop_
_entity_poly.entity_id
_entity_poly.type
_entity_poly.pdbx_seq_one_letter_code
_entity_poly.pdbx_strand_id
1 'polypeptide(L)'
;VKQASETSGEPVWQLPLVREYRRFLDSNVADMKNIGGPYGGAITAALFLSEFTGDVPWAHLDIAGPMNSDFDDGWLSRGATGFGTRLLINLATGFTKPKKSR
;
A
#
# COMPACT_ATOMS: atom_id res chain seq x y z
N VAL A 1 -7.50 -3.00 -7.21
CA VAL A 1 -6.68 -1.79 -6.99
C VAL A 1 -6.24 -1.19 -8.32
N LYS A 2 -5.55 -1.92 -9.22
CA LYS A 2 -5.05 -1.38 -10.51
C LYS A 2 -6.15 -0.73 -11.35
N GLN A 3 -7.28 -1.39 -11.53
CA GLN A 3 -8.41 -0.83 -12.27
C GLN A 3 -8.95 0.45 -11.62
N ALA A 4 -9.06 0.48 -10.29
CA ALA A 4 -9.46 1.69 -9.56
C ALA A 4 -8.46 2.84 -9.72
N SER A 5 -7.16 2.52 -9.76
CA SER A 5 -6.08 3.46 -10.05
C SER A 5 -6.23 4.08 -11.44
N GLU A 6 -6.44 3.26 -12.47
CA GLU A 6 -6.65 3.73 -13.85
C GLU A 6 -7.89 4.63 -13.96
N THR A 7 -8.99 4.23 -13.34
CA THR A 7 -10.26 4.99 -13.37
C THR A 7 -10.14 6.32 -12.62
N SER A 8 -9.44 6.35 -11.49
CA SER A 8 -9.30 7.55 -10.65
C SER A 8 -8.23 8.52 -11.14
N GLY A 9 -7.31 8.08 -12.00
CA GLY A 9 -6.14 8.84 -12.41
C GLY A 9 -5.09 8.99 -11.30
N GLU A 10 -5.12 8.12 -10.29
CA GLU A 10 -4.11 8.03 -9.23
C GLU A 10 -3.19 6.83 -9.52
N PRO A 11 -2.05 7.04 -10.19
CA PRO A 11 -1.22 5.95 -10.69
C PRO A 11 -0.58 5.15 -9.55
N VAL A 12 -0.57 3.83 -9.68
CA VAL A 12 0.11 2.91 -8.76
C VAL A 12 1.03 1.98 -9.53
N TRP A 13 2.11 1.56 -8.89
CA TRP A 13 3.02 0.56 -9.40
C TRP A 13 3.07 -0.63 -8.45
N GLN A 14 2.77 -1.83 -8.96
CA GLN A 14 2.79 -3.03 -8.13
C GLN A 14 4.22 -3.50 -7.88
N LEU A 15 4.62 -3.55 -6.61
CA LEU A 15 5.85 -4.17 -6.17
C LEU A 15 5.62 -5.65 -5.82
N PRO A 16 6.63 -6.52 -5.99
CA PRO A 16 6.55 -7.90 -5.55
C PRO A 16 6.54 -7.97 -4.02
N LEU A 17 5.73 -8.86 -3.44
CA LEU A 17 5.78 -9.17 -2.02
C LEU A 17 6.81 -10.29 -1.80
N VAL A 18 8.07 -9.92 -1.61
CA VAL A 18 9.20 -10.85 -1.46
C VAL A 18 9.21 -11.42 -0.05
N ARG A 19 8.69 -12.62 0.13
CA ARG A 19 8.51 -13.25 1.47
C ARG A 19 9.82 -13.45 2.24
N GLU A 20 10.91 -13.67 1.54
CA GLU A 20 12.26 -13.84 2.10
C GLU A 20 12.73 -12.58 2.87
N TYR A 21 12.19 -11.43 2.56
CA TYR A 21 12.50 -10.18 3.27
C TYR A 21 11.85 -10.11 4.66
N ARG A 22 10.96 -11.06 5.01
CA ARG A 22 10.40 -11.17 6.37
C ARG A 22 11.49 -11.24 7.43
N ARG A 23 12.64 -11.86 7.13
CA ARG A 23 13.80 -11.93 8.02
C ARG A 23 14.34 -10.57 8.51
N PHE A 24 14.14 -9.50 7.72
CA PHE A 24 14.54 -8.14 8.13
C PHE A 24 13.68 -7.59 9.27
N LEU A 25 12.55 -8.21 9.55
CA LEU A 25 11.65 -7.87 10.65
C LEU A 25 11.93 -8.70 11.91
N ASP A 26 12.90 -9.61 11.90
CA ASP A 26 13.22 -10.43 13.06
C ASP A 26 13.78 -9.57 14.18
N SER A 27 13.39 -9.88 15.42
CA SER A 27 13.80 -9.17 16.64
C SER A 27 14.26 -10.14 17.71
N ASN A 28 15.26 -9.73 18.51
CA ASN A 28 15.72 -10.50 19.66
C ASN A 28 14.98 -10.14 20.95
N VAL A 29 14.14 -9.11 20.94
CA VAL A 29 13.48 -8.56 22.14
C VAL A 29 11.96 -8.39 21.98
N ALA A 30 11.42 -8.65 20.79
CA ALA A 30 9.99 -8.57 20.48
C ALA A 30 9.62 -9.65 19.45
N ASP A 31 8.34 -9.84 19.20
CA ASP A 31 7.85 -10.79 18.18
C ASP A 31 8.36 -10.43 16.79
N MET A 32 8.46 -9.13 16.51
CA MET A 32 9.04 -8.60 15.27
C MET A 32 9.36 -7.10 15.40
N LYS A 33 10.22 -6.61 14.51
CA LYS A 33 10.43 -5.18 14.29
C LYS A 33 9.32 -4.62 13.41
N ASN A 34 8.99 -3.35 13.59
CA ASN A 34 8.07 -2.62 12.71
C ASN A 34 8.76 -1.96 11.50
N ILE A 35 10.09 -1.98 11.45
CA ILE A 35 10.90 -1.44 10.34
C ILE A 35 11.95 -2.49 9.95
N GLY A 36 12.02 -2.83 8.67
CA GLY A 36 12.93 -3.84 8.12
C GLY A 36 14.31 -3.33 7.70
N GLY A 37 14.67 -2.09 8.05
CA GLY A 37 15.94 -1.46 7.67
C GLY A 37 15.78 -0.39 6.59
N PRO A 38 16.89 0.13 6.01
CA PRO A 38 16.86 1.31 5.13
C PRO A 38 16.41 1.01 3.68
N TYR A 39 16.33 -0.27 3.29
CA TYR A 39 16.03 -0.67 1.90
C TYR A 39 14.73 -1.44 1.78
N GLY A 40 14.02 -1.23 0.66
CA GLY A 40 12.80 -1.96 0.36
C GLY A 40 11.66 -1.70 1.36
N GLY A 41 11.59 -0.49 1.92
CA GLY A 41 10.66 -0.12 2.98
C GLY A 41 9.20 -0.41 2.66
N ALA A 42 8.76 -0.13 1.44
CA ALA A 42 7.39 -0.43 1.00
C ALA A 42 7.06 -1.93 1.06
N ILE A 43 8.02 -2.79 0.69
CA ILE A 43 7.85 -4.25 0.73
C ILE A 43 7.88 -4.77 2.16
N THR A 44 8.84 -4.31 2.98
CA THR A 44 8.94 -4.76 4.38
C THR A 44 7.76 -4.25 5.23
N ALA A 45 7.26 -3.04 4.97
CA ALA A 45 6.03 -2.53 5.60
C ALA A 45 4.82 -3.38 5.23
N ALA A 46 4.68 -3.75 3.97
CA ALA A 46 3.62 -4.66 3.52
C ALA A 46 3.75 -6.04 4.20
N LEU A 47 4.96 -6.59 4.31
CA LEU A 47 5.19 -7.86 5.02
C LEU A 47 4.82 -7.76 6.50
N PHE A 48 5.20 -6.68 7.18
CA PHE A 48 4.82 -6.43 8.56
C PHE A 48 3.29 -6.43 8.74
N LEU A 49 2.57 -5.66 7.92
CA LEU A 49 1.12 -5.58 8.01
C LEU A 49 0.43 -6.90 7.66
N SER A 50 1.02 -7.69 6.75
CA SER A 50 0.45 -8.99 6.35
C SER A 50 0.38 -10.00 7.51
N GLU A 51 1.20 -9.87 8.53
CA GLU A 51 1.16 -10.74 9.72
C GLU A 51 -0.15 -10.58 10.52
N PHE A 52 -0.87 -9.47 10.33
CA PHE A 52 -2.09 -9.14 11.07
C PHE A 52 -3.37 -9.34 10.23
N THR A 53 -3.25 -9.73 8.96
CA THR A 53 -4.41 -9.83 8.06
C THR A 53 -5.06 -11.22 8.05
N GLY A 54 -4.37 -12.24 8.54
CA GLY A 54 -4.82 -13.63 8.46
C GLY A 54 -5.07 -14.04 7.01
N ASP A 55 -6.17 -14.76 6.77
CA ASP A 55 -6.55 -15.25 5.43
C ASP A 55 -7.43 -14.28 4.65
N VAL A 56 -7.60 -13.04 5.15
CA VAL A 56 -8.41 -12.04 4.47
C VAL A 56 -7.64 -11.46 3.27
N PRO A 57 -8.24 -11.41 2.07
CA PRO A 57 -7.63 -10.72 0.94
C PRO A 57 -7.37 -9.25 1.26
N TRP A 58 -6.16 -8.79 1.04
CA TRP A 58 -5.73 -7.44 1.39
C TRP A 58 -4.76 -6.87 0.36
N ALA A 59 -4.59 -5.57 0.40
CA ALA A 59 -3.56 -4.87 -0.36
C ALA A 59 -2.97 -3.76 0.51
N HIS A 60 -1.66 -3.57 0.42
CA HIS A 60 -0.95 -2.43 1.00
C HIS A 60 -0.72 -1.38 -0.07
N LEU A 61 -1.03 -0.13 0.25
CA LEU A 61 -0.71 1.03 -0.57
C LEU A 61 0.30 1.90 0.18
N ASP A 62 1.53 1.94 -0.29
CA ASP A 62 2.54 2.87 0.22
C ASP A 62 2.35 4.21 -0.49
N ILE A 63 1.96 5.22 0.26
CA ILE A 63 1.70 6.57 -0.24
C ILE A 63 2.75 7.59 0.21
N ALA A 64 3.85 7.14 0.80
CA ALA A 64 4.89 8.03 1.31
C ALA A 64 5.47 8.97 0.24
N GLY A 65 5.56 8.50 -1.01
CA GLY A 65 5.97 9.35 -2.13
C GLY A 65 4.92 10.40 -2.53
N PRO A 66 3.71 9.98 -2.93
CA PRO A 66 2.72 10.90 -3.51
C PRO A 66 1.86 11.67 -2.50
N MET A 67 2.01 11.46 -1.19
CA MET A 67 1.14 12.05 -0.17
C MET A 67 1.29 13.56 0.01
N ASN A 68 2.41 14.14 -0.43
CA ASN A 68 2.73 15.55 -0.25
C ASN A 68 3.33 16.15 -1.51
N SER A 69 3.04 17.43 -1.75
CA SER A 69 3.68 18.24 -2.79
C SER A 69 4.39 19.42 -2.18
N ASP A 70 5.62 19.68 -2.61
CA ASP A 70 6.42 20.83 -2.15
C ASP A 70 6.06 22.12 -2.87
N PHE A 71 5.29 22.04 -3.95
CA PHE A 71 4.91 23.16 -4.82
C PHE A 71 3.51 22.97 -5.40
N ASP A 72 2.94 24.05 -5.91
CA ASP A 72 1.71 23.99 -6.69
C ASP A 72 2.00 23.45 -8.09
N ASP A 73 1.22 22.45 -8.54
CA ASP A 73 1.35 21.85 -9.85
C ASP A 73 -0.04 21.52 -10.43
N GLY A 74 -0.49 22.34 -11.36
CA GLY A 74 -1.80 22.20 -11.98
C GLY A 74 -2.93 22.26 -10.94
N TRP A 75 -3.61 21.14 -10.73
CA TRP A 75 -4.71 21.02 -9.76
C TRP A 75 -4.25 20.63 -8.35
N LEU A 76 -2.97 20.28 -8.18
CA LEU A 76 -2.37 19.98 -6.88
C LEU A 76 -1.89 21.26 -6.22
N SER A 77 -2.32 21.48 -4.98
CA SER A 77 -1.79 22.52 -4.13
C SER A 77 -0.63 21.99 -3.29
N ARG A 78 0.29 22.87 -2.93
CA ARG A 78 1.34 22.59 -1.97
C ARG A 78 0.77 22.01 -0.68
N GLY A 79 1.40 20.95 -0.16
CA GLY A 79 0.97 20.25 1.06
C GLY A 79 0.39 18.88 0.75
N ALA A 80 -0.55 18.42 1.57
CA ALA A 80 -1.16 17.10 1.41
C ALA A 80 -1.94 16.99 0.10
N THR A 81 -1.63 15.95 -0.68
CA THR A 81 -2.23 15.73 -2.01
C THR A 81 -3.57 15.00 -1.97
N GLY A 82 -3.87 14.30 -0.87
CA GLY A 82 -5.03 13.40 -0.78
C GLY A 82 -4.91 12.16 -1.65
N PHE A 83 -3.70 11.83 -2.15
CA PHE A 83 -3.45 10.64 -2.97
C PHE A 83 -4.03 9.38 -2.32
N GLY A 84 -4.68 8.55 -3.12
CA GLY A 84 -5.34 7.33 -2.69
C GLY A 84 -6.83 7.51 -2.37
N THR A 85 -7.29 8.71 -2.05
CA THR A 85 -8.71 8.95 -1.69
C THR A 85 -9.65 8.58 -2.84
N ARG A 86 -9.42 9.09 -4.05
CA ARG A 86 -10.25 8.78 -5.22
C ARG A 86 -10.14 7.32 -5.63
N LEU A 87 -8.93 6.75 -5.54
CA LEU A 87 -8.69 5.34 -5.81
C LEU A 87 -9.50 4.46 -4.86
N LEU A 88 -9.48 4.74 -3.56
CA LEU A 88 -10.21 3.97 -2.56
C LEU A 88 -11.74 4.11 -2.72
N ILE A 89 -12.24 5.29 -3.08
CA ILE A 89 -13.65 5.48 -3.40
C ILE A 89 -14.05 4.63 -4.62
N ASN A 90 -13.26 4.66 -5.70
CA ASN A 90 -13.50 3.83 -6.88
C ASN A 90 -13.44 2.34 -6.56
N LEU A 91 -12.46 1.93 -5.74
CA LEU A 91 -12.34 0.54 -5.30
C LEU A 91 -13.57 0.11 -4.51
N ALA A 92 -14.01 0.91 -3.53
CA ALA A 92 -15.13 0.56 -2.67
C ALA A 92 -16.47 0.54 -3.44
N THR A 93 -16.72 1.50 -4.30
CA THR A 93 -17.97 1.59 -5.08
C THR A 93 -18.05 0.55 -6.19
N GLY A 94 -16.91 0.17 -6.77
CA GLY A 94 -16.80 -0.87 -7.81
C GLY A 94 -16.53 -2.28 -7.26
N PHE A 95 -16.46 -2.45 -5.94
CA PHE A 95 -16.09 -3.72 -5.34
C PHE A 95 -17.19 -4.77 -5.50
N THR A 96 -16.84 -5.89 -6.12
CA THR A 96 -17.71 -7.05 -6.23
C THR A 96 -17.14 -8.19 -5.39
N LYS A 97 -18.03 -8.86 -4.63
CA LYS A 97 -17.62 -9.99 -3.79
C LYS A 97 -16.98 -11.08 -4.66
N PRO A 98 -15.78 -11.57 -4.32
CA PRO A 98 -15.16 -12.67 -5.04
C PRO A 98 -16.11 -13.88 -5.10
N LYS A 99 -16.23 -14.49 -6.30
CA LYS A 99 -16.96 -15.76 -6.40
C LYS A 99 -16.19 -16.80 -5.58
N LYS A 100 -16.88 -17.49 -4.66
CA LYS A 100 -16.28 -18.65 -4.00
C LYS A 100 -15.87 -19.63 -5.08
N SER A 101 -14.59 -19.93 -5.21
CA SER A 101 -14.14 -21.10 -5.98
C SER A 101 -14.75 -22.35 -5.32
N ARG A 102 -15.49 -23.12 -6.10
CA ARG A 102 -15.97 -24.44 -5.67
C ARG A 102 -14.81 -25.41 -5.58
#